data_6cd480c8332c9f9e097a1885c079d169
#
_entry.id   6cd480c8332c9f9e097a1885c079d169
#
_cell.length_a   1.000
_cell.length_b   1.000
_cell.length_c   1.000
_cell.angle_alpha   90.00
_cell.angle_beta   90.00
_cell.angle_gamma   90.00
#
_symmetry.space_group_name_H-M   'P 1'
#
loop_
_entity.id
_entity.type
_entity.pdbx_description
1 polymer ?
#
loop_
_entity_poly.entity_id
_entity_poly.type
_entity_poly.pdbx_seq_one_letter_code
_entity_poly.pdbx_strand_id
1 'polypeptide(L)'
;MPVNEYGQMIGEPVDDTPGVLPSLVRIEGQYTIIEALSVEKHAEDLLAVYGPDTPREMWTYLFQPPVENLEELIVALKQMLERKDRFYYAIIDKATGKALGTFSLMRIDQANRTIEVGA
;
A
#
# COMPACT_ATOMS: atom_id res chain seq x y z
N MET A 1 28.36 -11.97 20.91
CA MET A 1 27.16 -12.78 20.59
C MET A 1 26.82 -13.64 21.80
N PRO A 2 25.58 -13.64 22.24
CA PRO A 2 25.17 -14.52 23.32
C PRO A 2 25.19 -15.98 22.87
N VAL A 3 25.23 -16.88 23.86
CA VAL A 3 25.21 -18.32 23.62
C VAL A 3 24.07 -18.93 24.43
N ASN A 4 23.52 -20.04 23.95
CA ASN A 4 22.51 -20.79 24.68
C ASN A 4 23.16 -21.77 25.69
N GLU A 5 22.34 -22.56 26.39
CA GLU A 5 22.79 -23.52 27.37
C GLU A 5 23.70 -24.63 26.81
N TYR A 6 23.67 -24.83 25.49
CA TYR A 6 24.51 -25.82 24.80
C TYR A 6 25.80 -25.23 24.23
N GLY A 7 26.09 -23.94 24.50
CA GLY A 7 27.25 -23.27 23.96
C GLY A 7 27.14 -22.83 22.51
N GLN A 8 25.93 -22.87 21.93
CA GLN A 8 25.70 -22.45 20.56
C GLN A 8 25.49 -20.93 20.49
N MET A 9 26.07 -20.28 19.49
CA MET A 9 25.86 -18.87 19.27
C MET A 9 24.42 -18.60 18.82
N ILE A 10 23.77 -17.63 19.44
CA ILE A 10 22.41 -17.20 19.11
C ILE A 10 22.40 -15.71 18.81
N GLY A 11 21.31 -15.22 18.22
CA GLY A 11 21.18 -13.81 17.91
C GLY A 11 21.10 -12.94 19.16
N GLU A 12 21.38 -11.65 18.98
CA GLU A 12 21.19 -10.69 20.06
C GLU A 12 19.73 -10.60 20.47
N PRO A 13 19.45 -10.38 21.77
CA PRO A 13 18.08 -10.13 22.21
C PRO A 13 17.48 -8.94 21.47
N VAL A 14 16.19 -9.05 21.12
CA VAL A 14 15.46 -7.98 20.47
C VAL A 14 14.28 -7.55 21.35
N ASP A 15 13.82 -6.33 21.15
CA ASP A 15 12.59 -5.86 21.78
C ASP A 15 11.41 -6.57 21.14
N ASP A 16 10.69 -7.38 21.89
CA ASP A 16 9.53 -8.14 21.42
C ASP A 16 8.20 -7.49 21.77
N THR A 17 8.22 -6.22 22.18
CA THR A 17 7.01 -5.43 22.40
C THR A 17 6.19 -5.42 21.10
N PRO A 18 4.87 -5.70 21.16
CA PRO A 18 4.03 -5.65 19.97
C PRO A 18 4.12 -4.31 19.24
N GLY A 19 4.07 -4.35 17.91
CA GLY A 19 4.02 -3.16 17.09
C GLY A 19 2.67 -2.46 17.20
N VAL A 20 2.61 -1.23 16.72
CA VAL A 20 1.36 -0.46 16.64
C VAL A 20 0.86 -0.44 15.21
N LEU A 21 -0.45 -0.27 15.02
CA LEU A 21 -1.03 -0.11 13.69
C LEU A 21 -0.54 1.20 13.06
N PRO A 22 -0.30 1.21 11.73
CA PRO A 22 0.07 2.44 11.06
C PRO A 22 -1.05 3.46 11.12
N SER A 23 -0.70 4.73 11.11
CA SER A 23 -1.64 5.83 10.96
C SER A 23 -1.63 6.33 9.52
N LEU A 24 -2.79 6.80 9.04
CA LEU A 24 -2.89 7.37 7.69
C LEU A 24 -2.34 8.79 7.72
N VAL A 25 -1.05 8.92 7.42
CA VAL A 25 -0.34 10.20 7.42
C VAL A 25 0.01 10.61 6.00
N ARG A 26 0.17 11.91 5.80
CA ARG A 26 0.68 12.45 4.55
C ARG A 26 2.20 12.56 4.65
N ILE A 27 2.88 11.96 3.67
CA ILE A 27 4.34 11.99 3.61
C ILE A 27 4.73 12.72 2.33
N GLU A 28 5.49 13.79 2.45
CA GLU A 28 5.98 14.54 1.32
C GLU A 28 7.46 14.25 1.08
N GLY A 29 7.73 13.63 -0.08
CA GLY A 29 9.09 13.36 -0.52
C GLY A 29 9.57 14.40 -1.53
N GLN A 30 10.71 14.11 -2.14
CA GLN A 30 11.28 15.01 -3.17
C GLN A 30 10.47 15.00 -4.46
N TYR A 31 9.99 13.83 -4.88
CA TYR A 31 9.28 13.66 -6.15
C TYR A 31 7.83 13.25 -5.99
N THR A 32 7.48 12.65 -4.87
CA THR A 32 6.16 12.11 -4.62
C THR A 32 5.60 12.54 -3.28
N ILE A 33 4.27 12.51 -3.22
CA ILE A 33 3.51 12.68 -1.99
C ILE A 33 2.72 11.39 -1.77
N ILE A 34 2.76 10.85 -0.57
CA ILE A 34 1.97 9.70 -0.17
C ILE A 34 0.87 10.21 0.77
N GLU A 35 -0.38 9.92 0.46
CA GLU A 35 -1.50 10.30 1.31
C GLU A 35 -2.55 9.21 1.33
N ALA A 36 -3.45 9.25 2.31
CA ALA A 36 -4.53 8.28 2.41
C ALA A 36 -5.36 8.28 1.13
N LEU A 37 -5.67 7.09 0.61
CA LEU A 37 -6.49 6.96 -0.59
C LEU A 37 -7.88 7.54 -0.35
N SER A 38 -8.32 8.40 -1.26
CA SER A 38 -9.64 9.01 -1.25
C SER A 38 -10.27 8.86 -2.63
N VAL A 39 -11.46 8.31 -2.69
CA VAL A 39 -12.19 8.17 -3.96
C VAL A 39 -12.43 9.54 -4.59
N GLU A 40 -12.81 10.51 -3.80
CA GLU A 40 -13.16 11.84 -4.28
C GLU A 40 -11.95 12.60 -4.85
N LYS A 41 -10.78 12.44 -4.23
CA LYS A 41 -9.56 13.14 -4.65
C LYS A 41 -8.82 12.44 -5.77
N HIS A 42 -8.86 11.10 -5.82
CA HIS A 42 -7.90 10.34 -6.60
C HIS A 42 -8.50 9.54 -7.75
N ALA A 43 -9.81 9.29 -7.76
CA ALA A 43 -10.41 8.39 -8.74
C ALA A 43 -10.21 8.84 -10.19
N GLU A 44 -10.39 10.10 -10.48
CA GLU A 44 -10.24 10.61 -11.86
C GLU A 44 -8.80 10.46 -12.37
N ASP A 45 -7.83 10.79 -11.53
CA ASP A 45 -6.41 10.64 -11.89
C ASP A 45 -6.04 9.18 -12.09
N LEU A 46 -6.53 8.30 -11.20
CA LEU A 46 -6.24 6.88 -11.26
C LEU A 46 -6.89 6.19 -12.46
N LEU A 47 -7.96 6.74 -13.00
CA LEU A 47 -8.56 6.19 -14.22
C LEU A 47 -7.58 6.18 -15.36
N ALA A 48 -6.73 7.20 -15.48
CA ALA A 48 -5.72 7.28 -16.53
C ALA A 48 -4.68 6.16 -16.43
N VAL A 49 -4.42 5.64 -15.24
CA VAL A 49 -3.41 4.58 -15.02
C VAL A 49 -4.00 3.19 -14.83
N TYR A 50 -5.27 3.08 -14.46
CA TYR A 50 -5.95 1.79 -14.25
C TYR A 50 -7.06 1.51 -15.26
N GLY A 51 -7.32 2.44 -16.15
CA GLY A 51 -8.41 2.38 -17.09
C GLY A 51 -8.07 1.71 -18.43
N PRO A 52 -8.98 1.83 -19.40
CA PRO A 52 -8.87 1.10 -20.67
C PRO A 52 -7.68 1.50 -21.53
N ASP A 53 -7.11 2.70 -21.32
CA ASP A 53 -5.95 3.19 -22.07
C ASP A 53 -4.63 2.62 -21.58
N THR A 54 -4.65 1.84 -20.50
CA THR A 54 -3.45 1.22 -19.94
C THR A 54 -3.07 0.00 -20.77
N PRO A 55 -1.76 -0.18 -21.11
CA PRO A 55 -1.33 -1.39 -21.80
C PRO A 55 -1.70 -2.65 -21.00
N ARG A 56 -2.37 -3.60 -21.67
CA ARG A 56 -2.89 -4.79 -20.98
C ARG A 56 -1.77 -5.69 -20.44
N GLU A 57 -0.61 -5.69 -21.06
CA GLU A 57 0.54 -6.45 -20.59
C GLU A 57 1.04 -6.03 -19.21
N MET A 58 0.74 -4.82 -18.77
CA MET A 58 1.07 -4.36 -17.42
C MET A 58 0.28 -5.10 -16.34
N TRP A 59 -0.81 -5.74 -16.73
CA TRP A 59 -1.72 -6.44 -15.80
C TRP A 59 -1.48 -7.95 -15.74
N THR A 60 -0.50 -8.45 -16.50
CA THR A 60 -0.24 -9.89 -16.65
C THR A 60 -0.11 -10.63 -15.31
N TYR A 61 0.56 -10.05 -14.35
CA TYR A 61 0.83 -10.67 -13.06
C TYR A 61 -0.05 -10.15 -11.93
N LEU A 62 -1.08 -9.39 -12.27
CA LEU A 62 -2.02 -8.86 -11.28
C LEU A 62 -3.30 -9.72 -11.29
N PHE A 63 -3.92 -9.85 -10.13
CA PHE A 63 -5.16 -10.62 -10.00
C PHE A 63 -6.37 -9.90 -10.59
N GLN A 64 -6.28 -8.59 -10.79
CA GLN A 64 -7.39 -7.78 -11.26
C GLN A 64 -7.11 -7.28 -12.67
N PRO A 65 -8.12 -7.26 -13.55
CA PRO A 65 -8.01 -6.61 -14.85
C PRO A 65 -8.09 -5.10 -14.72
N PRO A 66 -7.70 -4.33 -15.76
CA PRO A 66 -7.96 -2.90 -15.79
C PRO A 66 -9.47 -2.63 -15.77
N VAL A 67 -9.86 -1.48 -15.22
CA VAL A 67 -11.27 -1.06 -15.22
C VAL A 67 -11.63 -0.45 -16.57
N GLU A 68 -12.91 -0.51 -16.92
CA GLU A 68 -13.39 -0.02 -18.21
C GLU A 68 -13.82 1.46 -18.16
N ASN A 69 -14.23 1.95 -16.99
CA ASN A 69 -14.73 3.31 -16.84
C ASN A 69 -14.58 3.79 -15.39
N LEU A 70 -14.90 5.07 -15.18
CA LEU A 70 -14.77 5.71 -13.86
C LEU A 70 -15.70 5.07 -12.82
N GLU A 71 -16.90 4.66 -13.20
CA GLU A 71 -17.84 4.05 -12.26
C GLU A 71 -17.30 2.74 -11.71
N GLU A 72 -16.73 1.89 -12.57
CA GLU A 72 -16.10 0.65 -12.13
C GLU A 72 -14.92 0.91 -11.19
N LEU A 73 -14.12 1.93 -11.51
CA LEU A 73 -12.99 2.31 -10.66
C LEU A 73 -13.47 2.79 -9.29
N ILE A 74 -14.49 3.61 -9.24
CA ILE A 74 -15.05 4.09 -7.97
C ILE A 74 -15.54 2.91 -7.12
N VAL A 75 -16.24 1.95 -7.71
CA VAL A 75 -16.68 0.75 -7.00
C VAL A 75 -15.48 -0.03 -6.46
N ALA A 76 -14.45 -0.22 -7.27
CA ALA A 76 -13.25 -0.94 -6.85
C ALA A 76 -12.53 -0.23 -5.70
N LEU A 77 -12.37 1.08 -5.78
CA LEU A 77 -11.72 1.87 -4.73
C LEU A 77 -12.52 1.84 -3.43
N LYS A 78 -13.85 1.91 -3.51
CA LYS A 78 -14.69 1.80 -2.32
C LYS A 78 -14.57 0.44 -1.65
N GLN A 79 -14.53 -0.63 -2.43
CA GLN A 79 -14.31 -1.97 -1.91
C GLN A 79 -12.95 -2.11 -1.22
N MET A 80 -11.90 -1.51 -1.80
CA MET A 80 -10.58 -1.47 -1.18
C MET A 80 -10.62 -0.76 0.18
N LEU A 81 -11.27 0.39 0.24
CA LEU A 81 -11.35 1.18 1.46
C LEU A 81 -12.22 0.55 2.55
N GLU A 82 -13.11 -0.36 2.20
CA GLU A 82 -13.90 -1.14 3.15
C GLU A 82 -13.09 -2.21 3.87
N ARG A 83 -11.93 -2.58 3.36
CA ARG A 83 -11.08 -3.59 3.99
C ARG A 83 -10.44 -3.03 5.25
N LYS A 84 -10.65 -3.72 6.36
CA LYS A 84 -10.15 -3.30 7.67
C LYS A 84 -8.76 -3.83 7.99
N ASP A 85 -8.28 -4.78 7.20
CA ASP A 85 -6.98 -5.43 7.39
C ASP A 85 -5.84 -4.74 6.64
N ARG A 86 -6.13 -3.65 5.94
CA ARG A 86 -5.17 -2.92 5.10
C ARG A 86 -5.35 -1.42 5.23
N PHE A 87 -4.27 -0.72 4.97
CA PHE A 87 -4.25 0.74 4.90
C PHE A 87 -3.80 1.14 3.50
N TYR A 88 -4.70 1.78 2.74
CA TYR A 88 -4.44 2.15 1.36
C TYR A 88 -3.98 3.59 1.23
N TYR A 89 -2.99 3.79 0.37
CA TYR A 89 -2.39 5.10 0.10
C TYR A 89 -2.40 5.38 -1.39
N ALA A 90 -2.54 6.66 -1.73
CA ALA A 90 -2.33 7.14 -3.09
C ALA A 90 -0.91 7.69 -3.23
N ILE A 91 -0.33 7.48 -4.39
CA ILE A 91 0.99 7.98 -4.75
C ILE A 91 0.78 9.15 -5.71
N ILE A 92 1.14 10.34 -5.27
CA ILE A 92 0.94 11.58 -6.03
C ILE A 92 2.26 12.00 -6.68
N ASP A 93 2.22 12.31 -7.96
CA ASP A 93 3.36 12.93 -8.64
C ASP A 93 3.42 14.40 -8.24
N LYS A 94 4.48 14.80 -7.56
CA LYS A 94 4.60 16.15 -7.01
C LYS A 94 4.64 17.21 -8.09
N ALA A 95 5.22 16.89 -9.25
CA ALA A 95 5.32 17.85 -10.36
C ALA A 95 3.97 18.19 -10.99
N THR A 96 3.07 17.22 -11.08
CA THR A 96 1.76 17.40 -11.74
C THR A 96 0.60 17.49 -10.77
N GLY A 97 0.78 17.04 -9.52
CA GLY A 97 -0.29 16.95 -8.54
C GLY A 97 -1.26 15.79 -8.78
N LYS A 98 -0.97 14.91 -9.72
CA LYS A 98 -1.86 13.80 -10.10
C LYS A 98 -1.51 12.51 -9.38
N ALA A 99 -2.53 11.77 -8.97
CA ALA A 99 -2.37 10.42 -8.44
C ALA A 99 -2.02 9.46 -9.57
N LEU A 100 -0.88 8.79 -9.47
CA LEU A 100 -0.38 7.88 -10.49
C LEU A 100 -0.38 6.42 -10.04
N GLY A 101 -0.74 6.12 -8.81
CA GLY A 101 -0.77 4.77 -8.31
C GLY A 101 -1.26 4.67 -6.89
N THR A 102 -1.35 3.44 -6.43
CA THR A 102 -1.75 3.11 -5.06
C THR A 102 -0.86 2.02 -4.52
N PHE A 103 -0.77 1.95 -3.20
CA PHE A 103 -0.20 0.80 -2.52
C PHE A 103 -0.91 0.64 -1.18
N SER A 104 -0.69 -0.50 -0.54
CA SER A 104 -1.25 -0.74 0.78
C SER A 104 -0.19 -1.23 1.75
N LEU A 105 -0.44 -0.98 3.03
CA LEU A 105 0.23 -1.65 4.13
C LEU A 105 -0.69 -2.78 4.56
N MET A 106 -0.21 -4.02 4.46
CA MET A 106 -1.02 -5.21 4.63
C MET A 106 -0.28 -6.28 5.42
N ARG A 107 -0.95 -7.39 5.70
CA ARG A 107 -0.39 -8.50 6.49
C ARG A 107 0.26 -8.02 7.78
N ILE A 108 -0.47 -7.16 8.48
CA ILE A 108 0.04 -6.52 9.69
C ILE A 108 -0.08 -7.51 10.84
N ASP A 109 1.07 -7.87 11.41
CA ASP A 109 1.17 -8.74 12.56
C ASP A 109 1.85 -7.97 13.69
N GLN A 110 1.04 -7.42 14.58
CA GLN A 110 1.54 -6.60 15.67
C GLN A 110 2.39 -7.40 16.65
N ALA A 111 2.02 -8.66 16.90
CA ALA A 111 2.75 -9.51 17.85
C ALA A 111 4.19 -9.74 17.38
N ASN A 112 4.39 -9.92 16.08
CA ASN A 112 5.71 -10.17 15.50
C ASN A 112 6.35 -8.90 14.90
N ARG A 113 5.66 -7.75 14.98
CA ARG A 113 6.14 -6.46 14.45
C ARG A 113 6.48 -6.53 12.97
N THR A 114 5.64 -7.21 12.20
CA THR A 114 5.82 -7.34 10.75
C THR A 114 4.71 -6.67 9.99
N ILE A 115 5.04 -6.19 8.79
CA ILE A 115 4.12 -5.51 7.89
C ILE A 115 4.63 -5.71 6.47
N GLU A 116 3.70 -5.77 5.52
CA GLU A 116 4.04 -5.92 4.10
C GLU A 116 3.54 -4.70 3.33
N VAL A 117 4.36 -4.21 2.42
CA VAL A 117 3.93 -3.24 1.42
C VAL A 117 3.46 -4.01 0.20
N GLY A 118 2.23 -3.80 -0.21
CA GLY A 118 1.63 -4.55 -1.31
C GLY A 118 0.63 -3.75 -2.11
N ALA A 119 -0.06 -4.45 -2.96
CA ALA A 119 -1.07 -3.85 -3.83
C ALA A 119 -2.47 -3.91 -3.21
#